data_a1f23a20a42e5979bddd282178b70b02
#
_entry.id   a1f23a20a42e5979bddd282178b70b02
#
_cell.length_a   1.000
_cell.length_b   1.000
_cell.length_c   1.000
_cell.angle_alpha   90.00
_cell.angle_beta   90.00
_cell.angle_gamma   90.00
#
_symmetry.space_group_name_H-M   'P 1'
#
loop_
_entity.id
_entity.type
_entity.pdbx_description
1 polymer ?
#
loop_
_entity_poly.entity_id
_entity_poly.type
_entity_poly.pdbx_seq_one_letter_code
_entity_poly.pdbx_strand_id
1 'polypeptide(L)'
;DAYHDKDKDEWVIEFMPSKDLTHSNGTIIQGGFVSGMIDASMSQFIMYESKGKALPLTLDIDIKFLKSCKPNIKTIAKSKIIRKGKSIAFTNGELYQDNILVAVGSATNKIIQI
;
A
#
# COMPACT_ATOMS: atom_id res chain seq x y z
N ASP A 1 12.05 2.85 3.10
CA ASP A 1 12.55 1.49 3.33
C ASP A 1 11.44 0.48 3.12
N ALA A 2 11.74 -0.57 2.38
CA ALA A 2 10.78 -1.62 2.10
C ALA A 2 11.43 -2.98 2.27
N TYR A 3 10.68 -3.93 2.78
CA TYR A 3 11.20 -5.29 2.95
C TYR A 3 10.08 -6.32 2.98
N HIS A 4 10.45 -7.58 2.77
CA HIS A 4 9.55 -8.71 2.85
C HIS A 4 9.66 -9.35 4.25
N ASP A 5 8.56 -9.32 4.99
CA ASP A 5 8.44 -10.04 6.26
C ASP A 5 8.11 -11.49 5.94
N LYS A 6 9.11 -12.36 6.04
CA LYS A 6 8.96 -13.77 5.65
C LYS A 6 8.02 -14.55 6.56
N ASP A 7 7.99 -14.20 7.83
CA ASP A 7 7.18 -14.94 8.80
C ASP A 7 5.68 -14.72 8.56
N LYS A 8 5.31 -13.50 8.19
CA LYS A 8 3.91 -13.15 7.94
C LYS A 8 3.55 -13.13 6.47
N ASP A 9 4.56 -13.27 5.60
CA ASP A 9 4.44 -13.14 4.16
C ASP A 9 3.74 -11.84 3.79
N GLU A 10 4.32 -10.74 4.29
CA GLU A 10 3.84 -9.39 4.04
C GLU A 10 4.94 -8.55 3.43
N TRP A 11 4.56 -7.63 2.55
CA TRP A 11 5.46 -6.58 2.10
C TRP A 11 5.24 -5.35 2.97
N VAL A 12 6.32 -4.83 3.52
CA VAL A 12 6.26 -3.72 4.48
C VAL A 12 7.02 -2.54 3.91
N ILE A 13 6.37 -1.38 3.88
CA ILE A 13 7.00 -0.13 3.47
C ILE A 13 6.85 0.89 4.58
N GLU A 14 7.93 1.59 4.88
CA GLU A 14 7.93 2.70 5.82
C GLU A 14 7.91 4.01 5.05
N PHE A 15 6.96 4.88 5.38
CA PHE A 15 6.80 6.21 4.80
C PHE A 15 6.90 7.27 5.89
N MET A 16 7.31 8.46 5.49
CA MET A 16 7.27 9.63 6.36
C MET A 16 6.54 10.76 5.59
N PRO A 17 5.20 10.74 5.56
CA PRO A 17 4.47 11.75 4.78
C PRO A 17 4.66 13.13 5.36
N SER A 18 4.98 14.09 4.49
CA SER A 18 5.26 15.45 4.92
C SER A 18 3.98 16.28 4.97
N LYS A 19 4.09 17.45 5.59
CA LYS A 19 3.00 18.42 5.65
C LYS A 19 2.54 18.85 4.25
N ASP A 20 3.41 18.76 3.24
CA ASP A 20 3.06 19.12 1.87
C ASP A 20 1.96 18.24 1.28
N LEU A 21 1.74 17.06 1.83
CA LEU A 21 0.72 16.12 1.37
C LEU A 21 -0.63 16.30 2.09
N THR A 22 -0.77 17.34 2.90
CA THR A 22 -1.97 17.57 3.68
C THR A 22 -2.99 18.41 2.93
N HIS A 23 -4.23 18.43 3.47
CA HIS A 23 -5.23 19.40 3.08
C HIS A 23 -4.78 20.82 3.47
N SER A 24 -5.53 21.82 3.07
CA SER A 24 -5.16 23.23 3.22
C SER A 24 -4.88 23.63 4.68
N ASN A 25 -5.42 22.92 5.68
CA ASN A 25 -5.17 23.23 7.08
C ASN A 25 -3.87 22.64 7.64
N GLY A 26 -3.16 21.81 6.85
CA GLY A 26 -1.85 21.27 7.25
C GLY A 26 -1.90 20.18 8.32
N THR A 27 -3.05 19.62 8.64
CA THR A 27 -3.20 18.68 9.78
C THR A 27 -3.50 17.26 9.38
N ILE A 28 -4.04 17.03 8.18
CA ILE A 28 -4.48 15.69 7.73
C ILE A 28 -3.96 15.43 6.34
N ILE A 29 -3.33 14.26 6.15
CA ILE A 29 -2.86 13.82 4.84
C ILE A 29 -4.07 13.57 3.94
N GLN A 30 -4.01 14.06 2.70
CA GLN A 30 -5.09 13.87 1.74
C GLN A 30 -5.30 12.41 1.41
N GLY A 31 -6.57 12.02 1.19
CA GLY A 31 -6.94 10.64 0.92
C GLY A 31 -6.24 10.04 -0.31
N GLY A 32 -5.97 10.85 -1.32
CA GLY A 32 -5.23 10.38 -2.49
C GLY A 32 -3.82 9.90 -2.16
N PHE A 33 -3.14 10.58 -1.24
CA PHE A 33 -1.81 10.16 -0.81
C PHE A 33 -1.87 8.94 0.10
N VAL A 34 -2.89 8.84 0.96
CA VAL A 34 -3.13 7.64 1.77
C VAL A 34 -3.35 6.43 0.86
N SER A 35 -4.22 6.57 -0.13
CA SER A 35 -4.48 5.52 -1.11
C SER A 35 -3.22 5.14 -1.87
N GLY A 36 -2.41 6.14 -2.23
CA GLY A 36 -1.14 5.92 -2.94
C GLY A 36 -0.13 5.11 -2.15
N MET A 37 -0.04 5.34 -0.83
CA MET A 37 0.85 4.56 0.02
C MET A 37 0.44 3.09 0.08
N ILE A 38 -0.86 2.82 0.21
CA ILE A 38 -1.37 1.46 0.23
C ILE A 38 -1.18 0.79 -1.14
N ASP A 39 -1.51 1.51 -2.21
CA ASP A 39 -1.37 0.99 -3.57
C ASP A 39 0.09 0.66 -3.89
N ALA A 40 1.02 1.53 -3.52
CA ALA A 40 2.45 1.30 -3.72
C ALA A 40 2.90 0.02 -3.02
N SER A 41 2.42 -0.23 -1.79
CA SER A 41 2.78 -1.42 -1.05
C SER A 41 2.29 -2.69 -1.75
N MET A 42 1.04 -2.69 -2.20
CA MET A 42 0.47 -3.84 -2.90
C MET A 42 1.17 -4.11 -4.22
N SER A 43 1.44 -3.06 -4.99
CA SER A 43 2.11 -3.19 -6.30
C SER A 43 3.55 -3.66 -6.16
N GLN A 44 4.29 -3.12 -5.20
CA GLN A 44 5.68 -3.51 -4.99
C GLN A 44 5.80 -4.97 -4.57
N PHE A 45 4.85 -5.49 -3.80
CA PHE A 45 4.88 -6.88 -3.40
C PHE A 45 4.78 -7.81 -4.61
N ILE A 46 3.90 -7.49 -5.55
CA ILE A 46 3.79 -8.27 -6.79
C ILE A 46 5.10 -8.24 -7.57
N MET A 47 5.71 -7.06 -7.68
CA MET A 47 6.99 -6.91 -8.37
C MET A 47 8.10 -7.70 -7.68
N TYR A 48 8.16 -7.64 -6.36
CA TYR A 48 9.14 -8.38 -5.57
C TYR A 48 8.96 -9.89 -5.74
N GLU A 49 7.73 -10.37 -5.61
CA GLU A 49 7.42 -11.80 -5.68
C GLU A 49 7.74 -12.38 -7.06
N SER A 50 7.56 -11.59 -8.11
CA SER A 50 7.89 -11.99 -9.48
C SER A 50 9.36 -11.82 -9.81
N LYS A 51 10.17 -11.35 -8.88
CA LYS A 51 11.60 -11.06 -9.08
C LYS A 51 11.82 -10.03 -10.20
N GLY A 52 10.92 -9.06 -10.30
CA GLY A 52 11.00 -8.00 -11.29
C GLY A 52 10.56 -8.39 -12.69
N LYS A 53 9.98 -9.60 -12.85
CA LYS A 53 9.57 -10.10 -14.18
C LYS A 53 8.14 -9.73 -14.54
N ALA A 54 7.39 -9.14 -13.62
CA ALA A 54 6.02 -8.74 -13.86
C ALA A 54 5.77 -7.34 -13.33
N LEU A 55 4.90 -6.62 -14.03
CA LEU A 55 4.37 -5.34 -13.57
C LEU A 55 2.89 -5.51 -13.25
N PRO A 56 2.44 -5.04 -12.09
CA PRO A 56 1.01 -5.01 -11.81
C PRO A 56 0.39 -3.75 -12.40
N LEU A 57 -0.77 -3.92 -13.02
CA LEU A 57 -1.60 -2.81 -13.45
C LEU A 57 -2.88 -2.88 -12.61
N THR A 58 -3.12 -1.89 -11.78
CA THR A 58 -4.29 -1.85 -10.92
C THR A 58 -5.54 -1.64 -11.76
N LEU A 59 -6.45 -2.60 -11.72
CA LEU A 59 -7.73 -2.52 -12.43
C LEU A 59 -8.82 -1.93 -11.55
N ASP A 60 -8.70 -2.14 -10.25
CA ASP A 60 -9.72 -1.80 -9.28
C ASP A 60 -9.05 -1.67 -7.93
N ILE A 61 -9.37 -0.63 -7.18
CA ILE A 61 -8.86 -0.43 -5.84
C ILE A 61 -9.97 0.12 -4.95
N ASP A 62 -10.11 -0.45 -3.77
CA ASP A 62 -11.06 0.00 -2.76
C ASP A 62 -10.29 0.36 -1.51
N ILE A 63 -10.45 1.58 -1.03
CA ILE A 63 -9.78 2.08 0.16
C ILE A 63 -10.83 2.53 1.17
N LYS A 64 -10.67 2.10 2.42
CA LYS A 64 -11.51 2.55 3.51
C LYS A 64 -10.65 3.34 4.48
N PHE A 65 -11.07 4.57 4.77
CA PHE A 65 -10.37 5.47 5.67
C PHE A 65 -10.99 5.34 7.05
N LEU A 66 -10.22 4.83 8.00
CA LEU A 66 -10.72 4.53 9.33
C LEU A 66 -10.40 5.63 10.34
N LYS A 67 -9.25 6.29 10.16
CA LYS A 67 -8.79 7.39 11.01
C LYS A 67 -8.02 8.38 10.15
N SER A 68 -7.88 9.60 10.67
CA SER A 68 -7.07 10.62 9.98
C SER A 68 -5.60 10.21 9.97
N CYS A 69 -4.98 10.32 8.80
CA CYS A 69 -3.54 10.11 8.66
C CYS A 69 -2.86 11.46 8.87
N LYS A 70 -1.88 11.51 9.77
CA LYS A 70 -1.22 12.75 10.16
C LYS A 70 0.14 12.91 9.50
N PRO A 71 0.55 14.16 9.21
CA PRO A 71 1.88 14.40 8.63
C PRO A 71 2.98 14.22 9.67
N ASN A 72 4.19 13.96 9.19
CA ASN A 72 5.42 13.89 9.98
C ASN A 72 5.39 12.81 11.05
N ILE A 73 4.61 11.76 10.82
CA ILE A 73 4.56 10.57 11.66
C ILE A 73 4.95 9.37 10.80
N LYS A 74 5.82 8.51 11.33
CA LYS A 74 6.19 7.27 10.65
C LYS A 74 4.93 6.47 10.32
N THR A 75 4.78 6.12 9.06
CA THR A 75 3.60 5.44 8.55
C THR A 75 4.03 4.13 7.92
N ILE A 76 3.39 3.04 8.34
CA ILE A 76 3.76 1.70 7.90
C ILE A 76 2.65 1.14 7.02
N ALA A 77 2.98 0.77 5.80
CA ALA A 77 2.07 0.06 4.91
C ALA A 77 2.45 -1.41 4.89
N LYS A 78 1.48 -2.29 5.09
CA LYS A 78 1.67 -3.74 5.02
C LYS A 78 0.71 -4.30 4.00
N SER A 79 1.21 -5.17 3.12
CA SER A 79 0.36 -5.75 2.09
C SER A 79 0.55 -7.24 1.99
N LYS A 80 -0.51 -7.90 1.49
CA LYS A 80 -0.52 -9.35 1.24
C LYS A 80 -1.03 -9.61 -0.16
N ILE A 81 -0.49 -10.65 -0.78
CA ILE A 81 -1.03 -11.19 -2.01
C ILE A 81 -2.01 -12.28 -1.59
N ILE A 82 -3.31 -12.03 -1.81
CA ILE A 82 -4.36 -12.96 -1.40
C ILE A 82 -4.43 -14.14 -2.36
N ARG A 83 -4.31 -13.85 -3.64
CA ARG A 83 -4.29 -14.88 -4.68
C ARG A 83 -3.63 -14.32 -5.91
N LYS A 84 -2.79 -15.13 -6.55
CA LYS A 84 -2.12 -14.74 -7.78
C LYS A 84 -2.26 -15.84 -8.81
N GLY A 85 -2.86 -15.50 -9.95
CA GLY A 85 -2.92 -16.35 -11.13
C GLY A 85 -1.91 -15.90 -12.18
N LYS A 86 -2.08 -16.38 -13.40
CA LYS A 86 -1.20 -16.00 -14.51
C LYS A 86 -1.35 -14.54 -14.91
N SER A 87 -2.57 -14.03 -14.92
CA SER A 87 -2.86 -12.70 -15.43
C SER A 87 -3.52 -11.78 -14.40
N ILE A 88 -4.05 -12.32 -13.31
CA ILE A 88 -4.76 -11.52 -12.29
C ILE A 88 -4.21 -11.86 -10.91
N ALA A 89 -4.00 -10.83 -10.08
CA ALA A 89 -3.65 -10.98 -8.68
C ALA A 89 -4.56 -10.14 -7.82
N PHE A 90 -4.96 -10.67 -6.67
CA PHE A 90 -5.75 -9.97 -5.67
C PHE A 90 -4.85 -9.67 -4.47
N THR A 91 -4.87 -8.41 -4.02
CA THR A 91 -4.02 -7.95 -2.93
C THR A 91 -4.81 -7.20 -1.88
N ASN A 92 -4.32 -7.24 -0.64
CA ASN A 92 -4.84 -6.42 0.46
C ASN A 92 -3.70 -5.58 1.02
N GLY A 93 -4.05 -4.41 1.55
CA GLY A 93 -3.09 -3.52 2.19
C GLY A 93 -3.68 -2.87 3.43
N GLU A 94 -2.81 -2.54 4.36
CA GLU A 94 -3.15 -1.86 5.62
C GLU A 94 -2.16 -0.75 5.85
N LEU A 95 -2.63 0.36 6.43
CA LEU A 95 -1.77 1.49 6.75
C LEU A 95 -1.88 1.80 8.25
N TYR A 96 -0.74 1.92 8.91
CA TYR A 96 -0.65 2.14 10.36
C TYR A 96 0.13 3.39 10.70
N GLN A 97 -0.30 4.08 11.75
CA GLN A 97 0.48 5.12 12.43
C GLN A 97 0.41 4.85 13.92
N ASP A 98 1.56 4.80 14.61
CA ASP A 98 1.64 4.50 16.05
C ASP A 98 0.91 3.20 16.41
N ASN A 99 1.06 2.18 15.57
CA ASN A 99 0.40 0.87 15.71
C ASN A 99 -1.14 0.94 15.66
N ILE A 100 -1.70 2.04 15.18
CA ILE A 100 -3.13 2.20 14.98
C ILE A 100 -3.43 2.06 13.50
N LEU A 101 -4.41 1.23 13.17
CA LEU A 101 -4.83 1.04 11.78
C LEU A 101 -5.60 2.28 11.32
N VAL A 102 -5.05 2.98 10.33
CA VAL A 102 -5.68 4.22 9.84
C VAL A 102 -6.42 4.03 8.52
N ALA A 103 -6.06 3.03 7.72
CA ALA A 103 -6.76 2.75 6.48
C ALA A 103 -6.51 1.31 6.04
N VAL A 104 -7.45 0.77 5.27
CA VAL A 104 -7.32 -0.55 4.67
C VAL A 104 -7.69 -0.47 3.20
N GLY A 105 -7.13 -1.36 2.39
CA GLY A 105 -7.43 -1.40 0.98
C GLY A 105 -7.37 -2.79 0.40
N SER A 106 -7.99 -2.95 -0.75
CA SER A 106 -7.87 -4.15 -1.56
C SER A 106 -7.83 -3.76 -3.03
N ALA A 107 -7.17 -4.56 -3.83
CA ALA A 107 -7.03 -4.26 -5.25
C ALA A 107 -7.06 -5.54 -6.08
N THR A 108 -7.55 -5.38 -7.31
CA THR A 108 -7.43 -6.37 -8.36
C THR A 108 -6.40 -5.83 -9.35
N ASN A 109 -5.42 -6.65 -9.68
CA ASN A 109 -4.31 -6.23 -10.52
C ASN A 109 -4.18 -7.16 -11.72
N LYS A 110 -3.95 -6.57 -12.89
CA LYS A 110 -3.55 -7.34 -14.07
C LYS A 110 -2.04 -7.49 -14.02
N ILE A 111 -1.57 -8.71 -14.26
CA ILE A 111 -0.14 -9.01 -14.28
C ILE A 111 0.36 -8.94 -15.70
N ILE A 112 1.33 -8.08 -15.94
CA ILE A 112 1.95 -7.88 -17.26
C ILE A 112 3.36 -8.41 -17.19
N GLN A 113 3.66 -9.39 -18.01
CA GLN A 113 5.01 -9.97 -18.07
C GLN A 113 5.94 -9.02 -18.84
N ILE A 114 7.14 -8.85 -18.33
CA ILE A 114 8.15 -8.01 -18.97
C ILE A 114 9.48 -8.73 -19.14
#